data_e605ab30c9f35a706b952e841d7f5f3e
#
_entry.id   e605ab30c9f35a706b952e841d7f5f3e
#
_cell.length_a   1.000
_cell.length_b   1.000
_cell.length_c   1.000
_cell.angle_alpha   90.00
_cell.angle_beta   90.00
_cell.angle_gamma   90.00
#
_symmetry.space_group_name_H-M   'P 1'
#
loop_
_entity.id
_entity.type
_entity.pdbx_description
1 polymer ?
#
loop_
_entity_poly.entity_id
_entity_poly.type
_entity_poly.pdbx_seq_one_letter_code
_entity_poly.pdbx_strand_id
1 'polypeptide(L)'
;MMRCSFRRLGYLVVCAAFCAGPAAARAAEVPDLVSRQLTTAGESGPRALLDTLAQVLVTNPALAATPEAAAALARAAAAPVPDFVGANLPVYRDIAAQIIAAAPAGQQDAVRRVVGQELTRYVANDVRMMPPLPPDTIGNAPTQPAEVGGSGFRLGSFTIYPEIQAGTFYDDNFYATRAGHVSDCVGTISPSIAIQSNWSRNALYAEAGTDLTGYWTHGSENTADWHTMVEGRIDVDPNTRILLGVSALKEHEDRSSPDAVEGFTPTPYWELNGFAGVVHRFGDFNVRVGGAVERLTFGNVDSENGLINNQDRNRNRYTIGALVRDDARPGFRPFVEVLGDFRRYDQTTDDFGYARDSDGYRAGVGALFRLTSDISGQAFIGITGRDYRDPRFKPVTTIAADGNLRWQALAGTALVLFVDRSIEETTLAGSPAYVYTVVGGRVEQQLLPSLTGFLRLAFAHSDFQQVSRWDNEADMSVGVRYYITNLTYVGVDYRYTQRISGDSTVNFSRNEAFFVVGSGF
;
A
#
# COMPACT_ATOMS: atom_id res chain seq x y z
N MET A 1 -17.02 43.64 -25.69
CA MET A 1 -16.15 44.35 -24.74
C MET A 1 -16.69 44.16 -23.35
N MET A 2 -16.01 43.44 -22.56
CA MET A 2 -15.70 43.46 -21.15
C MET A 2 -15.50 42.02 -20.65
N ARG A 3 -14.25 41.61 -20.69
CA ARG A 3 -13.76 40.42 -19.98
C ARG A 3 -13.61 40.79 -18.53
N CYS A 4 -14.29 40.14 -17.61
CA CYS A 4 -14.00 40.21 -16.20
C CYS A 4 -13.34 38.93 -15.73
N SER A 5 -12.09 39.11 -15.36
CA SER A 5 -11.14 38.10 -14.87
C SER A 5 -11.48 37.79 -13.41
N PHE A 6 -11.95 36.59 -13.12
CA PHE A 6 -12.02 36.03 -11.79
C PHE A 6 -11.19 34.73 -11.73
N ARG A 7 -9.90 34.88 -11.71
CA ARG A 7 -8.95 33.82 -11.38
C ARG A 7 -7.81 34.44 -10.57
N ARG A 8 -7.95 34.57 -9.26
CA ARG A 8 -6.83 34.76 -8.29
C ARG A 8 -7.30 35.00 -6.84
N LEU A 9 -8.26 34.24 -6.31
CA LEU A 9 -8.56 34.33 -4.86
C LEU A 9 -8.79 33.00 -4.13
N GLY A 10 -8.71 31.85 -4.81
CA GLY A 10 -8.95 30.54 -4.19
C GLY A 10 -7.73 29.86 -3.56
N TYR A 11 -6.52 30.28 -3.88
CA TYR A 11 -5.30 29.56 -3.48
C TYR A 11 -4.64 30.00 -2.17
N LEU A 12 -5.11 31.07 -1.53
CA LEU A 12 -4.45 31.63 -0.33
C LEU A 12 -5.11 31.25 1.01
N VAL A 13 -6.32 30.69 1.00
CA VAL A 13 -7.05 30.40 2.25
C VAL A 13 -6.73 29.00 2.79
N VAL A 14 -6.37 28.04 1.93
CA VAL A 14 -6.08 26.66 2.38
C VAL A 14 -4.68 26.53 2.99
N CYS A 15 -3.70 27.31 2.54
CA CYS A 15 -2.35 27.28 3.12
C CYS A 15 -2.24 27.97 4.51
N ALA A 16 -3.14 28.89 4.85
CA ALA A 16 -3.05 29.63 6.12
C ALA A 16 -3.61 28.85 7.32
N ALA A 17 -4.49 27.87 7.11
CA ALA A 17 -5.04 27.06 8.19
C ALA A 17 -4.09 25.94 8.68
N PHE A 18 -3.12 25.54 7.86
CA PHE A 18 -2.13 24.54 8.23
C PHE A 18 -0.87 25.09 8.91
N CYS A 19 -0.64 26.39 8.90
CA CYS A 19 0.56 27.01 9.48
C CYS A 19 0.43 27.47 10.94
N ALA A 20 -0.74 27.36 11.56
CA ALA A 20 -0.95 27.71 12.97
C ALA A 20 -0.97 26.47 13.86
N GLY A 21 0.14 25.71 13.90
CA GLY A 21 0.33 24.64 14.88
C GLY A 21 0.67 25.22 16.26
N PRO A 22 0.24 24.55 17.36
CA PRO A 22 0.68 24.94 18.70
C PRO A 22 2.19 24.85 18.82
N ALA A 23 2.77 25.74 19.65
CA ALA A 23 4.21 25.85 19.88
C ALA A 23 4.87 24.48 20.05
N ALA A 24 5.94 24.24 19.31
CA ALA A 24 6.69 22.99 19.27
C ALA A 24 7.08 22.54 20.70
N ALA A 25 6.34 21.55 21.22
CA ALA A 25 6.85 20.76 22.32
C ALA A 25 8.07 20.00 21.80
N ARG A 26 9.21 20.11 22.50
CA ARG A 26 10.42 19.33 22.17
C ARG A 26 10.04 17.86 22.08
N ALA A 27 10.31 17.21 20.95
CA ALA A 27 10.10 15.79 20.80
C ALA A 27 10.77 15.04 21.95
N ALA A 28 10.03 14.13 22.59
CA ALA A 28 10.60 13.28 23.62
C ALA A 28 11.67 12.40 22.98
N GLU A 29 12.89 12.44 23.48
CA GLU A 29 14.03 11.65 23.00
C GLU A 29 14.23 10.43 23.91
N VAL A 30 14.41 9.27 23.30
CA VAL A 30 14.87 8.07 24.02
C VAL A 30 16.35 8.21 24.29
N PRO A 31 16.83 7.96 25.54
CA PRO A 31 18.24 8.03 25.84
C PRO A 31 19.09 7.16 24.90
N ASP A 32 20.21 7.68 24.44
CA ASP A 32 21.12 6.99 23.50
C ASP A 32 21.50 5.58 23.95
N LEU A 33 21.67 5.38 25.26
CA LEU A 33 21.99 4.06 25.83
C LEU A 33 20.86 3.06 25.57
N VAL A 34 19.60 3.47 25.76
CA VAL A 34 18.42 2.64 25.54
C VAL A 34 18.28 2.33 24.04
N SER A 35 18.46 3.31 23.19
CA SER A 35 18.42 3.12 21.73
C SER A 35 19.46 2.10 21.27
N ARG A 36 20.69 2.17 21.78
CA ARG A 36 21.77 1.20 21.47
C ARG A 36 21.44 -0.20 21.99
N GLN A 37 20.89 -0.32 23.21
CA GLN A 37 20.49 -1.60 23.77
C GLN A 37 19.42 -2.29 22.90
N LEU A 38 18.41 -1.54 22.46
CA LEU A 38 17.34 -2.06 21.60
C LEU A 38 17.89 -2.44 20.21
N THR A 39 18.79 -1.66 19.64
CA THR A 39 19.44 -1.97 18.35
C THR A 39 20.23 -3.27 18.44
N THR A 40 21.12 -3.41 19.43
CA THR A 40 21.93 -4.64 19.61
C THR A 40 21.04 -5.88 19.89
N ALA A 41 19.97 -5.70 20.66
CA ALA A 41 19.02 -6.79 20.92
C ALA A 41 18.25 -7.20 19.66
N GLY A 42 17.86 -6.22 18.81
CA GLY A 42 17.20 -6.49 17.54
C GLY A 42 18.08 -7.24 16.54
N GLU A 43 19.37 -6.98 16.52
CA GLU A 43 20.36 -7.75 15.75
C GLU A 43 20.41 -9.23 16.19
N SER A 44 20.15 -9.50 17.47
CA SER A 44 20.08 -10.85 18.04
C SER A 44 18.75 -11.55 17.80
N GLY A 45 17.74 -10.84 17.28
CA GLY A 45 16.43 -11.35 16.89
C GLY A 45 15.25 -10.81 17.71
N PRO A 46 14.01 -11.09 17.25
CA PRO A 46 12.78 -10.52 17.82
C PRO A 46 12.62 -10.78 19.33
N ARG A 47 12.96 -11.98 19.78
CA ARG A 47 12.81 -12.33 21.21
C ARG A 47 13.76 -11.55 22.09
N ALA A 48 15.03 -11.42 21.70
CA ALA A 48 16.01 -10.65 22.45
C ALA A 48 15.61 -9.16 22.50
N LEU A 49 15.06 -8.63 21.41
CA LEU A 49 14.51 -7.27 21.37
C LEU A 49 13.36 -7.09 22.36
N LEU A 50 12.38 -8.00 22.38
CA LEU A 50 11.21 -7.93 23.27
C LEU A 50 11.60 -8.11 24.73
N ASP A 51 12.51 -9.02 25.05
CA ASP A 51 13.03 -9.22 26.41
C ASP A 51 13.79 -7.95 26.90
N THR A 52 14.58 -7.33 26.01
CA THR A 52 15.29 -6.08 26.31
C THR A 52 14.32 -4.92 26.49
N LEU A 53 13.29 -4.81 25.64
CA LEU A 53 12.25 -3.78 25.75
C LEU A 53 11.50 -3.92 27.09
N ALA A 54 11.14 -5.13 27.50
CA ALA A 54 10.52 -5.38 28.80
C ALA A 54 11.43 -4.89 29.96
N GLN A 55 12.72 -5.19 29.90
CA GLN A 55 13.70 -4.71 30.88
C GLN A 55 13.83 -3.17 30.91
N VAL A 56 13.86 -2.55 29.73
CA VAL A 56 13.88 -1.08 29.59
C VAL A 56 12.65 -0.45 30.23
N LEU A 57 11.47 -0.98 30.01
CA LEU A 57 10.23 -0.47 30.59
C LEU A 57 10.17 -0.60 32.10
N VAL A 58 10.71 -1.68 32.67
CA VAL A 58 10.83 -1.86 34.12
C VAL A 58 11.82 -0.85 34.74
N THR A 59 12.96 -0.64 34.10
CA THR A 59 14.00 0.26 34.62
C THR A 59 13.73 1.74 34.35
N ASN A 60 12.96 2.05 33.30
CA ASN A 60 12.66 3.41 32.86
C ASN A 60 11.15 3.59 32.56
N PRO A 61 10.25 3.48 33.55
CA PRO A 61 8.80 3.55 33.33
C PRO A 61 8.36 4.92 32.75
N ALA A 62 9.15 5.96 32.91
CA ALA A 62 8.89 7.28 32.33
C ALA A 62 8.83 7.27 30.79
N LEU A 63 9.45 6.28 30.12
CA LEU A 63 9.43 6.14 28.66
C LEU A 63 8.07 5.70 28.11
N ALA A 64 7.16 5.19 28.94
CA ALA A 64 5.78 4.88 28.58
C ALA A 64 4.76 5.79 29.27
N ALA A 65 5.20 6.77 30.05
CA ALA A 65 4.32 7.58 30.91
C ALA A 65 3.50 8.62 30.14
N THR A 66 3.96 9.08 28.97
CA THR A 66 3.25 10.02 28.10
C THR A 66 3.18 9.48 26.68
N PRO A 67 2.16 9.90 25.88
CA PRO A 67 2.04 9.47 24.48
C PRO A 67 3.30 9.78 23.65
N GLU A 68 3.94 10.93 23.86
CA GLU A 68 5.13 11.36 23.12
C GLU A 68 6.35 10.49 23.45
N ALA A 69 6.57 10.19 24.74
CA ALA A 69 7.65 9.32 25.17
C ALA A 69 7.43 7.87 24.70
N ALA A 70 6.20 7.37 24.78
CA ALA A 70 5.84 6.05 24.30
C ALA A 70 6.02 5.91 22.78
N ALA A 71 5.67 6.93 21.98
CA ALA A 71 5.92 6.95 20.54
C ALA A 71 7.42 6.94 20.21
N ALA A 72 8.22 7.71 20.93
CA ALA A 72 9.67 7.74 20.76
C ALA A 72 10.29 6.36 21.10
N LEU A 73 9.83 5.71 22.17
CA LEU A 73 10.26 4.37 22.53
C LEU A 73 9.83 3.32 21.50
N ALA A 74 8.59 3.38 21.01
CA ALA A 74 8.10 2.50 19.96
C ALA A 74 8.96 2.62 18.68
N ARG A 75 9.30 3.84 18.31
CA ARG A 75 10.20 4.14 17.20
C ARG A 75 11.58 3.52 17.39
N ALA A 76 12.18 3.68 18.56
CA ALA A 76 13.48 3.11 18.87
C ALA A 76 13.47 1.57 18.90
N ALA A 77 12.40 0.96 19.39
CA ALA A 77 12.23 -0.49 19.43
C ALA A 77 11.94 -1.09 18.04
N ALA A 78 11.20 -0.38 17.20
CA ALA A 78 10.89 -0.83 15.83
C ALA A 78 12.11 -0.70 14.88
N ALA A 79 13.03 0.21 15.18
CA ALA A 79 14.18 0.50 14.33
C ALA A 79 15.05 -0.71 13.95
N PRO A 80 15.37 -1.62 14.88
CA PRO A 80 16.23 -2.77 14.60
C PRO A 80 15.47 -4.00 14.10
N VAL A 81 14.13 -3.97 14.00
CA VAL A 81 13.35 -5.12 13.51
C VAL A 81 13.71 -5.38 12.05
N PRO A 82 14.18 -6.60 11.70
CA PRO A 82 14.57 -6.92 10.32
C PRO A 82 13.36 -6.83 9.37
N ASP A 83 13.57 -6.31 8.17
CA ASP A 83 12.55 -6.12 7.14
C ASP A 83 12.11 -7.47 6.56
N PHE A 84 10.99 -7.99 7.02
CA PHE A 84 10.32 -9.16 6.44
C PHE A 84 8.85 -8.84 6.23
N VAL A 85 8.37 -9.06 5.02
CA VAL A 85 6.97 -8.89 4.65
C VAL A 85 6.08 -9.77 5.53
N GLY A 86 5.02 -9.20 6.08
CA GLY A 86 4.02 -9.90 6.88
C GLY A 86 4.52 -10.50 8.20
N ALA A 87 5.72 -11.05 8.19
CA ALA A 87 6.29 -11.78 9.32
C ALA A 87 6.79 -10.89 10.48
N ASN A 88 6.88 -9.57 10.30
CA ASN A 88 7.27 -8.64 11.37
C ASN A 88 6.10 -7.95 12.06
N LEU A 89 4.92 -8.01 11.48
CA LEU A 89 3.70 -7.50 12.12
C LEU A 89 3.51 -8.04 13.54
N PRO A 90 3.81 -9.33 13.86
CA PRO A 90 3.87 -9.84 15.21
C PRO A 90 4.75 -9.05 16.16
N VAL A 91 5.97 -8.80 15.73
CA VAL A 91 6.97 -8.12 16.57
C VAL A 91 6.53 -6.69 16.87
N TYR A 92 6.01 -5.97 15.87
CA TYR A 92 5.51 -4.62 16.08
C TYR A 92 4.31 -4.58 17.03
N ARG A 93 3.42 -5.56 16.94
CA ARG A 93 2.28 -5.68 17.86
C ARG A 93 2.71 -6.03 19.29
N ASP A 94 3.71 -6.90 19.46
CA ASP A 94 4.26 -7.23 20.76
C ASP A 94 5.00 -6.03 21.37
N ILE A 95 5.71 -5.23 20.58
CA ILE A 95 6.28 -3.93 20.98
C ILE A 95 5.16 -3.00 21.47
N ALA A 96 4.09 -2.85 20.69
CA ALA A 96 2.94 -2.04 21.07
C ALA A 96 2.33 -2.51 22.39
N ALA A 97 2.06 -3.81 22.51
CA ALA A 97 1.44 -4.39 23.70
C ALA A 97 2.26 -4.14 24.96
N GLN A 98 3.58 -4.31 24.91
CA GLN A 98 4.47 -4.06 26.05
C GLN A 98 4.48 -2.59 26.47
N ILE A 99 4.60 -1.65 25.53
CA ILE A 99 4.62 -0.21 25.82
C ILE A 99 3.27 0.24 26.38
N ILE A 100 2.15 -0.22 25.81
CA ILE A 100 0.81 0.12 26.27
C ILE A 100 0.57 -0.43 27.67
N ALA A 101 0.98 -1.68 27.96
CA ALA A 101 0.83 -2.29 29.28
C ALA A 101 1.64 -1.57 30.37
N ALA A 102 2.78 -0.98 30.02
CA ALA A 102 3.63 -0.22 30.92
C ALA A 102 3.14 1.22 31.16
N ALA A 103 2.23 1.73 30.33
CA ALA A 103 1.68 3.07 30.47
C ALA A 103 0.72 3.18 31.68
N PRO A 104 0.68 4.34 32.37
CA PRO A 104 -0.30 4.59 33.43
C PRO A 104 -1.74 4.36 32.95
N ALA A 105 -2.60 3.79 33.78
CA ALA A 105 -3.97 3.40 33.41
C ALA A 105 -4.78 4.54 32.74
N GLY A 106 -4.61 5.80 33.19
CA GLY A 106 -5.27 6.95 32.60
C GLY A 106 -4.68 7.44 31.27
N GLN A 107 -3.55 6.88 30.83
CA GLN A 107 -2.84 7.25 29.59
C GLN A 107 -2.84 6.12 28.56
N GLN A 108 -3.25 4.92 28.90
CA GLN A 108 -3.13 3.74 28.03
C GLN A 108 -3.80 3.93 26.68
N ASP A 109 -4.97 4.57 26.62
CA ASP A 109 -5.67 4.81 25.36
C ASP A 109 -4.98 5.86 24.46
N ALA A 110 -4.42 6.89 25.07
CA ALA A 110 -3.63 7.88 24.33
C ALA A 110 -2.31 7.28 23.82
N VAL A 111 -1.63 6.49 24.67
CA VAL A 111 -0.40 5.77 24.32
C VAL A 111 -0.68 4.74 23.22
N ARG A 112 -1.76 3.97 23.31
CA ARG A 112 -2.15 2.98 22.29
C ARG A 112 -2.28 3.61 20.91
N ARG A 113 -3.01 4.74 20.80
CA ARG A 113 -3.19 5.44 19.52
C ARG A 113 -1.86 5.87 18.91
N VAL A 114 -1.01 6.52 19.70
CA VAL A 114 0.25 7.09 19.19
C VAL A 114 1.28 6.00 18.87
N VAL A 115 1.36 4.97 19.72
CA VAL A 115 2.24 3.81 19.48
C VAL A 115 1.77 3.02 18.25
N GLY A 116 0.46 2.78 18.11
CA GLY A 116 -0.12 2.13 16.93
C GLY A 116 0.21 2.89 15.65
N GLN A 117 -0.05 4.18 15.61
CA GLN A 117 0.30 5.05 14.48
C GLN A 117 1.81 5.04 14.17
N GLU A 118 2.66 5.03 15.20
CA GLU A 118 4.12 4.98 15.00
C GLU A 118 4.56 3.65 14.40
N LEU A 119 4.04 2.52 14.89
CA LEU A 119 4.45 1.19 14.44
C LEU A 119 3.86 0.81 13.07
N THR A 120 2.65 1.23 12.75
CA THR A 120 2.06 1.09 11.40
C THR A 120 2.97 1.64 10.31
N ARG A 121 3.76 2.65 10.63
CA ARG A 121 4.75 3.27 9.73
C ARG A 121 5.86 2.31 9.30
N TYR A 122 6.22 1.36 10.15
CA TYR A 122 7.28 0.38 9.86
C TYR A 122 6.75 -0.80 9.06
N VAL A 123 5.47 -1.15 9.24
CA VAL A 123 4.79 -2.20 8.46
C VAL A 123 4.63 -1.80 7.00
N ALA A 124 4.33 -0.52 6.73
CA ALA A 124 4.12 0.00 5.38
C ALA A 124 5.40 0.10 4.52
N ASN A 125 6.59 -0.01 5.15
CA ASN A 125 7.89 0.16 4.47
C ASN A 125 8.55 -1.19 4.10
N ASP A 126 7.79 -2.26 4.01
CA ASP A 126 8.34 -3.57 3.69
C ASP A 126 8.63 -3.69 2.18
N VAL A 127 9.86 -4.08 1.84
CA VAL A 127 10.26 -4.35 0.45
C VAL A 127 9.56 -5.62 -0.01
N ARG A 128 8.46 -5.49 -0.71
CA ARG A 128 7.77 -6.63 -1.31
C ARG A 128 8.58 -7.14 -2.50
N MET A 129 8.91 -8.43 -2.51
CA MET A 129 9.30 -9.14 -3.75
C MET A 129 8.07 -9.44 -4.63
N MET A 130 6.94 -8.79 -4.36
CA MET A 130 5.77 -8.89 -5.24
C MET A 130 5.96 -7.95 -6.43
N PRO A 131 5.50 -8.37 -7.62
CA PRO A 131 5.38 -7.46 -8.75
C PRO A 131 4.60 -6.20 -8.33
N PRO A 132 4.90 -5.03 -8.91
CA PRO A 132 4.09 -3.84 -8.66
C PRO A 132 2.62 -4.17 -8.93
N LEU A 133 1.74 -3.74 -8.02
CA LEU A 133 0.30 -3.87 -8.21
C LEU A 133 -0.11 -3.13 -9.49
N PRO A 134 -1.12 -3.61 -10.23
CA PRO A 134 -1.63 -2.92 -11.41
C PRO A 134 -2.00 -1.47 -11.09
N PRO A 135 -1.92 -0.55 -12.07
CA PRO A 135 -2.21 0.87 -11.88
C PRO A 135 -3.65 1.18 -11.44
N ASP A 136 -4.56 0.23 -11.60
CA ASP A 136 -5.96 0.33 -11.18
C ASP A 136 -6.13 0.56 -9.65
N THR A 137 -5.06 0.34 -8.89
CA THR A 137 -5.01 0.60 -7.44
C THR A 137 -4.81 2.08 -7.05
N ILE A 138 -4.73 3.04 -7.99
CA ILE A 138 -4.75 4.46 -7.61
C ILE A 138 -6.09 4.84 -6.97
N GLY A 139 -7.18 4.21 -7.42
CA GLY A 139 -8.51 4.38 -6.89
C GLY A 139 -8.70 3.83 -5.50
N ASN A 140 -8.20 2.64 -5.30
CA ASN A 140 -8.21 1.92 -4.05
C ASN A 140 -6.80 1.98 -3.43
N ALA A 141 -6.37 3.16 -2.95
CA ALA A 141 -5.27 3.17 -2.00
C ALA A 141 -5.61 2.09 -0.96
N PRO A 142 -4.70 1.12 -0.69
CA PRO A 142 -5.01 0.09 0.28
C PRO A 142 -5.58 0.79 1.50
N THR A 143 -6.79 0.42 1.85
CA THR A 143 -7.39 0.77 3.13
C THR A 143 -6.27 0.60 4.11
N GLN A 144 -5.93 1.64 4.83
CA GLN A 144 -4.72 1.75 5.64
C GLN A 144 -4.30 0.39 6.20
N PRO A 145 -3.00 0.02 6.18
CA PRO A 145 -2.55 -1.21 6.78
C PRO A 145 -3.19 -1.29 8.17
N ALA A 146 -3.80 -2.44 8.48
CA ALA A 146 -4.56 -2.67 9.70
C ALA A 146 -3.87 -1.95 10.86
N GLU A 147 -4.55 -0.98 11.47
CA GLU A 147 -3.94 -0.14 12.50
C GLU A 147 -3.34 -1.07 13.56
N VAL A 148 -2.03 -0.98 13.81
CA VAL A 148 -1.31 -1.83 14.78
C VAL A 148 -1.88 -1.67 16.21
N GLY A 149 -2.93 -0.88 16.37
CA GLY A 149 -3.57 -0.54 17.66
C GLY A 149 -4.55 -1.56 18.23
N GLY A 150 -5.03 -2.53 17.46
CA GLY A 150 -5.92 -3.58 17.97
C GLY A 150 -5.18 -4.55 18.88
N SER A 151 -5.79 -4.89 20.04
CA SER A 151 -5.21 -5.88 20.95
C SER A 151 -5.39 -7.32 20.49
N GLY A 152 -6.33 -7.56 19.57
CA GLY A 152 -6.69 -8.88 19.06
C GLY A 152 -7.17 -9.85 20.14
N PHE A 153 -7.67 -11.00 19.71
CA PHE A 153 -8.04 -12.10 20.59
C PHE A 153 -6.97 -13.17 20.56
N ARG A 154 -6.43 -13.52 21.72
CA ARG A 154 -5.48 -14.62 21.82
C ARG A 154 -6.20 -15.96 21.86
N LEU A 155 -5.91 -16.83 20.89
CA LEU A 155 -6.42 -18.21 20.81
C LEU A 155 -5.24 -19.18 20.72
N GLY A 156 -4.82 -19.74 21.84
CA GLY A 156 -3.65 -20.61 21.90
C GLY A 156 -2.38 -19.91 21.44
N SER A 157 -1.76 -20.43 20.39
CA SER A 157 -0.54 -19.88 19.78
C SER A 157 -0.81 -18.84 18.71
N PHE A 158 -2.02 -18.32 18.59
CA PHE A 158 -2.42 -17.34 17.60
C PHE A 158 -3.06 -16.12 18.24
N THR A 159 -2.95 -14.97 17.57
CA THR A 159 -3.76 -13.80 17.84
C THR A 159 -4.61 -13.50 16.61
N ILE A 160 -5.89 -13.22 16.83
CA ILE A 160 -6.91 -12.99 15.81
C ILE A 160 -7.33 -11.53 15.87
N TYR A 161 -7.38 -10.87 14.74
CA TYR A 161 -7.71 -9.44 14.60
C TYR A 161 -8.88 -9.30 13.61
N PRO A 162 -10.13 -9.30 14.11
CA PRO A 162 -11.27 -8.96 13.26
C PRO A 162 -11.38 -7.45 13.12
N GLU A 163 -11.74 -7.03 11.93
CA GLU A 163 -12.02 -5.63 11.59
C GLU A 163 -13.30 -5.56 10.76
N ILE A 164 -14.07 -4.50 10.92
CA ILE A 164 -15.20 -4.18 10.06
C ILE A 164 -15.20 -2.69 9.75
N GLN A 165 -15.37 -2.37 8.48
CA GLN A 165 -15.62 -1.03 8.01
C GLN A 165 -16.97 -1.01 7.30
N ALA A 166 -17.77 0.03 7.52
CA ALA A 166 -19.02 0.26 6.79
C ALA A 166 -19.08 1.74 6.42
N GLY A 167 -19.66 2.05 5.29
CA GLY A 167 -19.73 3.41 4.82
C GLY A 167 -20.77 3.63 3.74
N THR A 168 -20.87 4.87 3.34
CA THR A 168 -21.61 5.28 2.15
C THR A 168 -20.86 6.43 1.49
N PHE A 169 -20.96 6.50 0.17
CA PHE A 169 -20.44 7.65 -0.55
C PHE A 169 -21.39 8.06 -1.68
N TYR A 170 -21.30 9.30 -2.05
CA TYR A 170 -21.93 9.85 -3.24
C TYR A 170 -20.86 9.97 -4.32
N ASP A 171 -21.18 9.49 -5.52
CA ASP A 171 -20.34 9.59 -6.72
C ASP A 171 -21.15 10.30 -7.81
N ASP A 172 -20.60 11.40 -8.37
CA ASP A 172 -21.31 12.18 -9.40
C ASP A 172 -21.07 11.67 -10.84
N ASN A 173 -20.14 10.72 -11.03
CA ASN A 173 -19.77 10.17 -12.33
C ASN A 173 -19.15 8.78 -12.24
N PHE A 174 -19.89 7.80 -11.69
CA PHE A 174 -19.32 6.47 -11.42
C PHE A 174 -18.93 5.69 -12.70
N TYR A 175 -19.51 6.02 -13.86
CA TYR A 175 -19.06 5.47 -15.15
C TYR A 175 -17.77 6.12 -15.69
N ALA A 176 -17.23 7.13 -15.04
CA ALA A 176 -16.05 7.87 -15.49
C ALA A 176 -16.17 8.39 -16.93
N THR A 177 -17.35 8.90 -17.31
CA THR A 177 -17.65 9.41 -18.65
C THR A 177 -17.31 10.88 -18.79
N ARG A 178 -16.99 11.31 -20.04
CA ARG A 178 -16.72 12.70 -20.37
C ARG A 178 -17.94 13.61 -20.29
N ALA A 179 -19.10 13.08 -20.64
CA ALA A 179 -20.38 13.79 -20.69
C ALA A 179 -21.50 12.82 -20.36
N GLY A 180 -22.65 13.37 -19.93
CA GLY A 180 -23.75 12.51 -19.51
C GLY A 180 -23.46 11.82 -18.19
N HIS A 181 -22.83 12.53 -17.26
CA HIS A 181 -22.48 12.00 -15.94
C HIS A 181 -23.67 11.36 -15.26
N VAL A 182 -23.48 10.17 -14.74
CA VAL A 182 -24.47 9.44 -13.95
C VAL A 182 -23.98 9.36 -12.52
N SER A 183 -24.85 9.76 -11.60
CA SER A 183 -24.53 9.78 -10.17
C SER A 183 -25.32 8.73 -9.42
N ASP A 184 -24.74 8.24 -8.32
CA ASP A 184 -25.45 7.37 -7.37
C ASP A 184 -24.93 7.56 -5.95
N CYS A 185 -25.69 7.08 -4.98
CA CYS A 185 -25.23 6.83 -3.63
C CYS A 185 -24.87 5.35 -3.53
N VAL A 186 -23.74 5.08 -2.87
CA VAL A 186 -23.16 3.74 -2.79
C VAL A 186 -22.95 3.38 -1.32
N GLY A 187 -23.46 2.22 -0.91
CA GLY A 187 -23.19 1.64 0.41
C GLY A 187 -22.05 0.63 0.34
N THR A 188 -21.19 0.60 1.35
CA THR A 188 -20.07 -0.35 1.44
C THR A 188 -20.03 -1.04 2.79
N ILE A 189 -19.66 -2.32 2.82
CA ILE A 189 -19.35 -3.07 4.03
C ILE A 189 -18.14 -3.95 3.75
N SER A 190 -17.09 -3.78 4.57
CA SER A 190 -15.79 -4.44 4.40
C SER A 190 -15.37 -5.13 5.71
N PRO A 191 -15.87 -6.34 6.02
CA PRO A 191 -15.34 -7.16 7.10
C PRO A 191 -14.04 -7.84 6.69
N SER A 192 -13.08 -7.90 7.61
CA SER A 192 -11.83 -8.64 7.45
C SER A 192 -11.41 -9.32 8.75
N ILE A 193 -10.55 -10.31 8.63
CA ILE A 193 -9.95 -11.04 9.74
C ILE A 193 -8.50 -11.33 9.41
N ALA A 194 -7.59 -10.97 10.33
CA ALA A 194 -6.20 -11.36 10.26
C ALA A 194 -5.86 -12.29 11.41
N ILE A 195 -5.04 -13.30 11.15
CA ILE A 195 -4.59 -14.31 12.11
C ILE A 195 -3.07 -14.36 12.06
N GLN A 196 -2.47 -14.34 13.23
CA GLN A 196 -1.03 -14.29 13.38
C GLN A 196 -0.54 -15.28 14.43
N SER A 197 0.53 -16.02 14.11
CA SER A 197 1.17 -16.92 15.08
C SER A 197 2.01 -16.14 16.09
N ASN A 198 2.00 -16.62 17.34
CA ASN A 198 2.83 -16.14 18.45
C ASN A 198 4.01 -17.10 18.73
N TRP A 199 4.54 -17.76 17.71
CA TRP A 199 5.63 -18.71 17.87
C TRP A 199 6.95 -18.00 18.13
N SER A 200 7.80 -18.60 18.96
CA SER A 200 9.13 -18.05 19.25
C SER A 200 10.11 -18.20 18.08
N ARG A 201 9.85 -19.13 17.18
CA ARG A 201 10.60 -19.43 15.95
C ARG A 201 9.58 -19.73 14.86
N ASN A 202 9.89 -19.39 13.62
CA ASN A 202 8.95 -19.38 12.51
C ASN A 202 7.86 -18.31 12.68
N ALA A 203 7.10 -18.06 11.64
CA ALA A 203 5.92 -17.20 11.68
C ALA A 203 4.88 -17.66 10.65
N LEU A 204 3.62 -17.49 10.97
CA LEU A 204 2.50 -17.64 10.06
C LEU A 204 1.59 -16.42 10.20
N TYR A 205 1.23 -15.85 9.07
CA TYR A 205 0.23 -14.81 8.94
C TYR A 205 -0.84 -15.28 7.95
N ALA A 206 -2.11 -15.05 8.27
CA ALA A 206 -3.22 -15.28 7.34
C ALA A 206 -4.19 -14.12 7.45
N GLU A 207 -4.76 -13.74 6.33
CA GLU A 207 -5.77 -12.68 6.23
C GLU A 207 -6.85 -13.08 5.24
N ALA A 208 -8.10 -12.70 5.53
CA ALA A 208 -9.21 -12.80 4.61
C ALA A 208 -10.13 -11.61 4.82
N GLY A 209 -10.66 -11.06 3.73
CA GLY A 209 -11.58 -9.95 3.75
C GLY A 209 -12.52 -9.99 2.56
N THR A 210 -13.60 -9.22 2.65
CA THR A 210 -14.52 -9.00 1.55
C THR A 210 -14.95 -7.54 1.51
N ASP A 211 -15.12 -7.01 0.30
CA ASP A 211 -15.64 -5.68 0.04
C ASP A 211 -16.96 -5.80 -0.71
N LEU A 212 -18.05 -5.51 -0.02
CA LEU A 212 -19.39 -5.50 -0.57
C LEU A 212 -19.80 -4.08 -0.91
N THR A 213 -20.12 -3.83 -2.18
CA THR A 213 -20.53 -2.52 -2.67
C THR A 213 -21.92 -2.61 -3.29
N GLY A 214 -22.81 -1.72 -2.85
CA GLY A 214 -24.20 -1.67 -3.32
C GLY A 214 -24.59 -0.27 -3.76
N TYR A 215 -24.96 -0.13 -5.04
CA TYR A 215 -25.49 1.09 -5.64
C TYR A 215 -26.98 1.18 -5.39
N TRP A 216 -27.48 2.36 -5.01
CA TRP A 216 -28.88 2.52 -4.63
C TRP A 216 -29.85 2.45 -5.82
N THR A 217 -29.43 2.95 -6.97
CA THR A 217 -30.29 3.00 -8.17
C THR A 217 -29.72 2.19 -9.35
N HIS A 218 -28.41 1.88 -9.34
CA HIS A 218 -27.75 1.13 -10.42
C HIS A 218 -27.22 -0.22 -9.92
N GLY A 219 -28.14 -1.12 -9.56
CA GLY A 219 -27.80 -2.42 -8.98
C GLY A 219 -26.94 -3.33 -9.88
N SER A 220 -26.82 -3.05 -11.18
CA SER A 220 -25.88 -3.75 -12.08
C SER A 220 -24.40 -3.45 -11.74
N GLU A 221 -24.14 -2.35 -11.05
CA GLU A 221 -22.79 -1.95 -10.60
C GLU A 221 -22.45 -2.54 -9.22
N ASN A 222 -23.34 -3.28 -8.57
CA ASN A 222 -23.06 -3.94 -7.30
C ASN A 222 -21.93 -4.94 -7.45
N THR A 223 -20.97 -4.90 -6.51
CA THR A 223 -19.83 -5.82 -6.49
C THR A 223 -19.71 -6.55 -5.16
N ALA A 224 -19.13 -7.73 -5.23
CA ALA A 224 -18.76 -8.53 -4.07
C ALA A 224 -17.34 -9.07 -4.31
N ASP A 225 -16.38 -8.33 -3.81
CA ASP A 225 -14.97 -8.64 -3.95
C ASP A 225 -14.46 -9.33 -2.67
N TRP A 226 -13.44 -10.14 -2.80
CA TRP A 226 -12.85 -10.82 -1.66
C TRP A 226 -11.37 -11.06 -1.89
N HIS A 227 -10.62 -11.11 -0.82
CA HIS A 227 -9.20 -11.47 -0.84
C HIS A 227 -8.89 -12.42 0.30
N THR A 228 -7.88 -13.24 0.10
CA THR A 228 -7.28 -14.08 1.14
C THR A 228 -5.80 -14.22 0.90
N MET A 229 -5.03 -14.27 1.97
CA MET A 229 -3.58 -14.43 1.93
C MET A 229 -3.12 -15.30 3.10
N VAL A 230 -2.13 -16.15 2.82
CA VAL A 230 -1.40 -16.91 3.85
C VAL A 230 0.08 -16.79 3.55
N GLU A 231 0.85 -16.30 4.52
CA GLU A 231 2.30 -16.17 4.43
C GLU A 231 2.99 -16.89 5.58
N GLY A 232 4.11 -17.52 5.29
CA GLY A 232 4.91 -18.25 6.25
C GLY A 232 6.39 -17.90 6.16
N ARG A 233 7.03 -17.87 7.34
CA ARG A 233 8.47 -17.79 7.49
C ARG A 233 8.96 -19.00 8.28
N ILE A 234 9.92 -19.71 7.72
CA ILE A 234 10.61 -20.82 8.37
C ILE A 234 12.03 -20.38 8.68
N ASP A 235 12.37 -20.25 9.95
CA ASP A 235 13.73 -19.92 10.41
C ASP A 235 14.53 -21.23 10.49
N VAL A 236 15.31 -21.53 9.43
CA VAL A 236 16.15 -22.75 9.32
C VAL A 236 17.28 -22.69 10.35
N ASP A 237 17.99 -21.55 10.36
CA ASP A 237 19.04 -21.22 11.31
C ASP A 237 19.06 -19.69 11.54
N PRO A 238 19.92 -19.11 12.41
CA PRO A 238 19.96 -17.67 12.67
C PRO A 238 20.21 -16.79 11.43
N ASN A 239 20.81 -17.36 10.39
CA ASN A 239 21.16 -16.62 9.16
C ASN A 239 20.27 -16.97 7.98
N THR A 240 19.54 -18.11 8.02
CA THR A 240 18.80 -18.64 6.87
C THR A 240 17.30 -18.68 7.17
N ARG A 241 16.51 -18.13 6.27
CA ARG A 241 15.06 -18.12 6.33
C ARG A 241 14.46 -18.52 5.00
N ILE A 242 13.36 -19.26 5.05
CA ILE A 242 12.54 -19.59 3.89
C ILE A 242 11.25 -18.77 4.04
N LEU A 243 10.88 -18.06 2.98
CA LEU A 243 9.64 -17.30 2.88
C LEU A 243 8.76 -17.99 1.85
N LEU A 244 7.49 -18.14 2.15
CA LEU A 244 6.51 -18.71 1.24
C LEU A 244 5.15 -18.08 1.50
N GLY A 245 4.34 -18.00 0.46
CA GLY A 245 3.00 -17.46 0.59
C GLY A 245 2.14 -17.81 -0.60
N VAL A 246 0.84 -17.72 -0.37
CA VAL A 246 -0.20 -17.83 -1.39
C VAL A 246 -1.25 -16.79 -1.10
N SER A 247 -1.75 -16.13 -2.16
CA SER A 247 -2.90 -15.24 -2.08
C SER A 247 -3.87 -15.51 -3.22
N ALA A 248 -5.14 -15.29 -2.95
CA ALA A 248 -6.19 -15.34 -3.96
C ALA A 248 -7.12 -14.16 -3.73
N LEU A 249 -7.57 -13.56 -4.83
CA LEU A 249 -8.56 -12.50 -4.79
C LEU A 249 -9.56 -12.66 -5.94
N LYS A 250 -10.73 -12.07 -5.75
CA LYS A 250 -11.68 -11.73 -6.79
C LYS A 250 -11.97 -10.24 -6.63
N GLU A 251 -11.76 -9.51 -7.68
CA GLU A 251 -12.07 -8.08 -7.77
C GLU A 251 -12.79 -7.76 -9.07
N HIS A 252 -13.07 -6.51 -9.29
CA HIS A 252 -13.64 -5.99 -10.54
C HIS A 252 -12.79 -4.84 -11.06
N GLU A 253 -12.81 -4.62 -12.38
CA GLU A 253 -12.17 -3.44 -12.97
C GLU A 253 -13.01 -2.19 -12.69
N ASP A 254 -12.36 -1.16 -12.16
CA ASP A 254 -12.97 0.18 -12.00
C ASP A 254 -13.32 0.75 -13.38
N ARG A 255 -14.46 1.42 -13.48
CA ARG A 255 -14.92 2.08 -14.72
C ARG A 255 -13.94 3.14 -15.23
N SER A 256 -13.09 3.65 -14.35
CA SER A 256 -12.03 4.58 -14.71
C SER A 256 -10.74 3.90 -15.19
N SER A 257 -10.63 2.57 -15.17
CA SER A 257 -9.44 1.87 -15.68
C SER A 257 -9.17 2.23 -17.15
N PRO A 258 -7.90 2.40 -17.57
CA PRO A 258 -7.53 2.64 -18.96
C PRO A 258 -8.01 1.56 -19.95
N ASP A 259 -8.19 0.34 -19.46
CA ASP A 259 -8.62 -0.84 -20.23
C ASP A 259 -10.05 -1.31 -19.89
N ALA A 260 -10.81 -0.50 -19.12
CA ALA A 260 -12.20 -0.83 -18.80
C ALA A 260 -13.04 -0.97 -20.07
N VAL A 261 -13.86 -2.01 -20.11
CA VAL A 261 -14.79 -2.26 -21.21
C VAL A 261 -16.20 -1.76 -20.88
N GLU A 262 -16.95 -1.34 -21.90
CA GLU A 262 -18.34 -0.82 -21.77
C GLU A 262 -19.35 -1.98 -21.61
N GLY A 263 -19.19 -2.79 -20.55
CA GLY A 263 -20.15 -3.82 -20.18
C GLY A 263 -21.29 -3.30 -19.30
N PHE A 264 -22.43 -4.04 -19.24
CA PHE A 264 -23.56 -3.72 -18.34
C PHE A 264 -23.19 -3.86 -16.85
N THR A 265 -22.12 -4.62 -16.55
CA THR A 265 -21.57 -4.80 -15.21
C THR A 265 -20.06 -4.54 -15.24
N PRO A 266 -19.42 -4.17 -14.12
CA PRO A 266 -17.98 -4.16 -14.04
C PRO A 266 -17.38 -5.52 -14.38
N THR A 267 -16.22 -5.55 -15.06
CA THR A 267 -15.54 -6.80 -15.41
C THR A 267 -14.95 -7.46 -14.18
N PRO A 268 -15.43 -8.64 -13.75
CA PRO A 268 -14.82 -9.34 -12.64
C PRO A 268 -13.53 -10.02 -13.08
N TYR A 269 -12.53 -10.08 -12.19
CA TYR A 269 -11.33 -10.87 -12.41
C TYR A 269 -10.90 -11.60 -11.13
N TRP A 270 -10.11 -12.65 -11.31
CA TRP A 270 -9.53 -13.47 -10.26
C TRP A 270 -8.04 -13.50 -10.42
N GLU A 271 -7.35 -13.35 -9.32
CA GLU A 271 -5.91 -13.47 -9.24
C GLU A 271 -5.53 -14.52 -8.20
N LEU A 272 -4.65 -15.43 -8.58
CA LEU A 272 -4.06 -16.43 -7.70
C LEU A 272 -2.55 -16.27 -7.75
N ASN A 273 -1.92 -15.96 -6.62
CA ASN A 273 -0.49 -15.82 -6.49
C ASN A 273 0.10 -16.88 -5.57
N GLY A 274 1.30 -17.31 -5.90
CA GLY A 274 2.13 -18.11 -5.02
C GLY A 274 3.59 -17.69 -5.13
N PHE A 275 4.28 -17.57 -4.01
CA PHE A 275 5.70 -17.26 -4.00
C PHE A 275 6.49 -18.15 -3.04
N ALA A 276 7.77 -18.35 -3.35
CA ALA A 276 8.73 -18.95 -2.46
C ALA A 276 10.10 -18.30 -2.64
N GLY A 277 10.83 -18.14 -1.54
CA GLY A 277 12.16 -17.57 -1.56
C GLY A 277 13.00 -17.96 -0.36
N VAL A 278 14.31 -17.78 -0.50
CA VAL A 278 15.29 -18.00 0.55
C VAL A 278 16.01 -16.69 0.81
N VAL A 279 16.19 -16.38 2.07
CA VAL A 279 17.00 -15.28 2.55
C VAL A 279 18.15 -15.85 3.35
N HIS A 280 19.38 -15.48 2.99
CA HIS A 280 20.57 -15.88 3.73
C HIS A 280 21.46 -14.69 4.03
N ARG A 281 21.95 -14.61 5.27
CA ARG A 281 22.85 -13.56 5.75
C ARG A 281 24.29 -14.03 5.70
N PHE A 282 25.11 -13.39 4.88
CA PHE A 282 26.57 -13.59 4.78
C PHE A 282 27.29 -12.40 5.44
N GLY A 283 27.57 -12.49 6.72
CA GLY A 283 28.12 -11.34 7.47
C GLY A 283 27.14 -10.16 7.44
N ASP A 284 27.56 -9.06 6.83
CA ASP A 284 26.73 -7.86 6.68
C ASP A 284 25.84 -7.87 5.42
N PHE A 285 26.01 -8.87 4.55
CA PHE A 285 25.20 -8.97 3.33
C PHE A 285 23.98 -9.86 3.55
N ASN A 286 22.82 -9.35 3.18
CA ASN A 286 21.56 -10.09 3.12
C ASN A 286 21.26 -10.42 1.66
N VAL A 287 21.27 -11.70 1.32
CA VAL A 287 21.01 -12.21 -0.03
C VAL A 287 19.64 -12.85 -0.05
N ARG A 288 18.79 -12.40 -0.95
CA ARG A 288 17.44 -12.91 -1.16
C ARG A 288 17.30 -13.44 -2.58
N VAL A 289 16.82 -14.66 -2.74
CA VAL A 289 16.50 -15.28 -4.04
C VAL A 289 15.13 -15.91 -3.93
N GLY A 290 14.31 -15.72 -4.94
CA GLY A 290 12.96 -16.28 -4.93
C GLY A 290 12.27 -16.20 -6.28
N GLY A 291 11.07 -16.77 -6.33
CA GLY A 291 10.21 -16.72 -7.50
C GLY A 291 8.74 -16.68 -7.09
N ALA A 292 7.92 -16.23 -8.02
CA ALA A 292 6.48 -16.16 -7.87
C ALA A 292 5.78 -16.66 -9.15
N VAL A 293 4.57 -17.16 -8.98
CA VAL A 293 3.64 -17.50 -10.06
C VAL A 293 2.34 -16.78 -9.78
N GLU A 294 1.84 -16.05 -10.76
CA GLU A 294 0.55 -15.38 -10.75
C GLU A 294 -0.32 -15.92 -11.87
N ARG A 295 -1.55 -16.24 -11.57
CA ARG A 295 -2.60 -16.58 -12.52
C ARG A 295 -3.65 -15.48 -12.49
N LEU A 296 -3.90 -14.84 -13.64
CA LEU A 296 -4.93 -13.83 -13.82
C LEU A 296 -6.00 -14.33 -14.78
N THR A 297 -7.28 -14.21 -14.40
CA THR A 297 -8.43 -14.69 -15.17
C THR A 297 -9.53 -13.64 -15.17
N PHE A 298 -10.04 -13.26 -16.34
CA PHE A 298 -11.09 -12.27 -16.51
C PHE A 298 -12.42 -12.91 -16.85
N GLY A 299 -13.50 -12.37 -16.28
CA GLY A 299 -14.87 -12.74 -16.62
C GLY A 299 -15.37 -12.03 -17.88
N ASN A 300 -16.23 -12.68 -18.62
CA ASN A 300 -16.95 -12.05 -19.71
C ASN A 300 -18.09 -11.18 -19.16
N VAL A 301 -18.47 -10.14 -19.89
CA VAL A 301 -19.56 -9.23 -19.53
C VAL A 301 -20.48 -8.98 -20.72
N ASP A 302 -21.77 -8.87 -20.47
CA ASP A 302 -22.74 -8.48 -21.50
C ASP A 302 -22.68 -6.98 -21.76
N SER A 303 -22.92 -6.58 -23.02
CA SER A 303 -22.99 -5.19 -23.47
C SER A 303 -24.16 -4.98 -24.45
N GLU A 304 -24.42 -3.74 -24.83
CA GLU A 304 -25.40 -3.42 -25.88
C GLU A 304 -25.12 -4.13 -27.21
N ASN A 305 -23.85 -4.40 -27.50
CA ASN A 305 -23.39 -5.02 -28.74
C ASN A 305 -23.20 -6.54 -28.62
N GLY A 306 -23.63 -7.15 -27.52
CA GLY A 306 -23.47 -8.57 -27.21
C GLY A 306 -22.44 -8.85 -26.16
N LEU A 307 -22.00 -10.11 -26.07
CA LEU A 307 -21.01 -10.54 -25.08
C LEU A 307 -19.62 -10.01 -25.40
N ILE A 308 -19.02 -9.30 -24.44
CA ILE A 308 -17.59 -8.94 -24.46
C ILE A 308 -16.82 -10.13 -23.87
N ASN A 309 -15.98 -10.73 -24.68
CA ASN A 309 -15.13 -11.86 -24.30
C ASN A 309 -13.77 -11.33 -23.81
N ASN A 310 -13.48 -11.46 -22.51
CA ASN A 310 -12.21 -11.02 -21.92
C ASN A 310 -11.22 -12.18 -21.72
N GLN A 311 -11.46 -13.35 -22.31
CA GLN A 311 -10.61 -14.54 -22.11
C GLN A 311 -9.23 -14.41 -22.78
N ASP A 312 -9.10 -13.52 -23.76
CA ASP A 312 -7.84 -13.16 -24.41
C ASP A 312 -6.85 -12.47 -23.46
N ARG A 313 -7.34 -11.98 -22.30
CA ARG A 313 -6.57 -11.34 -21.23
C ARG A 313 -6.07 -12.33 -20.19
N ASN A 314 -6.55 -13.58 -20.21
CA ASN A 314 -6.18 -14.63 -19.26
C ASN A 314 -4.71 -15.02 -19.45
N ARG A 315 -3.94 -15.01 -18.36
CA ARG A 315 -2.50 -15.26 -18.43
C ARG A 315 -1.92 -15.81 -17.14
N ASN A 316 -0.75 -16.44 -17.30
CA ASN A 316 0.15 -16.72 -16.20
C ASN A 316 1.35 -15.77 -16.28
N ARG A 317 1.81 -15.32 -15.11
CA ARG A 317 3.05 -14.57 -14.96
C ARG A 317 3.99 -15.33 -14.05
N TYR A 318 5.21 -15.50 -14.50
CA TYR A 318 6.28 -16.16 -13.75
C TYR A 318 7.36 -15.12 -13.47
N THR A 319 7.71 -14.94 -12.21
CA THR A 319 8.74 -13.99 -11.79
C THR A 319 9.86 -14.77 -11.08
N ILE A 320 11.10 -14.44 -11.38
CA ILE A 320 12.28 -14.92 -10.64
C ILE A 320 13.15 -13.72 -10.33
N GLY A 321 13.73 -13.67 -9.13
CA GLY A 321 14.53 -12.52 -8.74
C GLY A 321 15.58 -12.82 -7.70
N ALA A 322 16.55 -11.91 -7.65
CA ALA A 322 17.57 -11.87 -6.63
C ALA A 322 17.79 -10.42 -6.16
N LEU A 323 18.01 -10.27 -4.86
CA LEU A 323 18.36 -9.01 -4.23
C LEU A 323 19.52 -9.24 -3.26
N VAL A 324 20.53 -8.37 -3.34
CA VAL A 324 21.66 -8.33 -2.39
C VAL A 324 21.66 -6.99 -1.71
N ARG A 325 21.55 -6.97 -0.39
CA ARG A 325 21.52 -5.78 0.44
C ARG A 325 22.69 -5.77 1.42
N ASP A 326 23.35 -4.62 1.56
CA ASP A 326 24.36 -4.35 2.57
C ASP A 326 23.69 -3.81 3.85
N ASP A 327 23.76 -4.56 4.94
CA ASP A 327 23.20 -4.25 6.25
C ASP A 327 24.27 -3.73 7.26
N ALA A 328 25.52 -3.45 6.81
CA ALA A 328 26.61 -2.97 7.67
C ALA A 328 26.28 -1.62 8.35
N ARG A 329 25.39 -0.81 7.77
CA ARG A 329 25.02 0.51 8.28
C ARG A 329 23.52 0.57 8.59
N PRO A 330 23.10 0.58 9.86
CA PRO A 330 21.67 0.56 10.22
C PRO A 330 20.82 1.70 9.63
N GLY A 331 21.43 2.87 9.38
CA GLY A 331 20.73 4.04 8.83
C GLY A 331 20.70 4.11 7.30
N PHE A 332 21.48 3.30 6.60
CA PHE A 332 21.54 3.30 5.13
C PHE A 332 21.95 1.93 4.62
N ARG A 333 21.00 1.21 4.02
CA ARG A 333 21.13 -0.17 3.55
C ARG A 333 20.95 -0.22 2.04
N PRO A 334 22.02 -0.04 1.26
CA PRO A 334 21.93 -0.13 -0.20
C PRO A 334 21.70 -1.56 -0.65
N PHE A 335 21.03 -1.71 -1.80
CA PHE A 335 20.79 -3.01 -2.42
C PHE A 335 20.92 -2.95 -3.94
N VAL A 336 21.15 -4.11 -4.52
CA VAL A 336 21.06 -4.37 -5.95
C VAL A 336 19.95 -5.39 -6.16
N GLU A 337 19.09 -5.18 -7.15
CA GLU A 337 17.97 -6.06 -7.52
C GLU A 337 18.04 -6.43 -8.99
N VAL A 338 17.73 -7.70 -9.29
CA VAL A 338 17.53 -8.20 -10.65
C VAL A 338 16.30 -9.12 -10.65
N LEU A 339 15.38 -8.87 -11.58
CA LEU A 339 14.16 -9.64 -11.79
C LEU A 339 14.03 -10.06 -13.24
N GLY A 340 13.52 -11.27 -13.48
CA GLY A 340 12.97 -11.73 -14.75
C GLY A 340 11.46 -11.93 -14.60
N ASP A 341 10.69 -11.51 -15.61
CA ASP A 341 9.23 -11.56 -15.63
C ASP A 341 8.75 -12.12 -16.97
N PHE A 342 8.00 -13.21 -16.95
CA PHE A 342 7.58 -13.95 -18.13
C PHE A 342 6.05 -14.05 -18.13
N ARG A 343 5.38 -13.46 -19.12
CA ARG A 343 3.93 -13.47 -19.27
C ARG A 343 3.53 -14.43 -20.39
N ARG A 344 2.59 -15.30 -20.09
CA ARG A 344 2.10 -16.35 -21.01
C ARG A 344 0.58 -16.32 -21.01
N TYR A 345 0.04 -15.90 -22.13
CA TYR A 345 -1.39 -15.82 -22.34
C TYR A 345 -1.96 -17.20 -22.71
N ASP A 346 -3.22 -17.45 -22.34
CA ASP A 346 -3.90 -18.71 -22.69
C ASP A 346 -4.20 -18.78 -24.19
N GLN A 347 -4.55 -17.64 -24.77
CA GLN A 347 -4.81 -17.53 -26.20
C GLN A 347 -3.53 -17.10 -26.93
N THR A 348 -3.34 -17.67 -28.13
CA THR A 348 -2.16 -17.36 -28.97
C THR A 348 -2.20 -15.92 -29.47
N THR A 349 -3.39 -15.34 -29.63
CA THR A 349 -3.61 -13.95 -30.02
C THR A 349 -4.80 -13.37 -29.26
N ASP A 350 -4.78 -12.07 -29.03
CA ASP A 350 -5.93 -11.30 -28.55
C ASP A 350 -7.02 -11.18 -29.63
N ASP A 351 -8.15 -10.55 -29.28
CA ASP A 351 -9.27 -10.33 -30.19
C ASP A 351 -8.92 -9.47 -31.43
N PHE A 352 -7.79 -8.75 -31.38
CA PHE A 352 -7.23 -7.97 -32.49
C PHE A 352 -6.15 -8.71 -33.28
N GLY A 353 -5.87 -9.98 -32.92
CA GLY A 353 -4.91 -10.85 -33.57
C GLY A 353 -3.44 -10.60 -33.20
N TYR A 354 -3.15 -9.97 -32.06
CA TYR A 354 -1.79 -9.78 -31.55
C TYR A 354 -1.38 -10.87 -30.56
N ALA A 355 -0.17 -11.40 -30.67
CA ALA A 355 0.41 -12.33 -29.71
C ALA A 355 1.01 -11.57 -28.51
N ARG A 356 0.34 -11.61 -27.37
CA ARG A 356 0.68 -10.82 -26.17
C ARG A 356 1.74 -11.45 -25.27
N ASP A 357 2.14 -12.70 -25.51
CA ASP A 357 3.24 -13.34 -24.78
C ASP A 357 4.47 -12.45 -24.76
N SER A 358 5.11 -12.32 -23.61
CA SER A 358 6.26 -11.43 -23.46
C SER A 358 7.24 -11.91 -22.39
N ASP A 359 8.49 -11.51 -22.54
CA ASP A 359 9.59 -11.74 -21.62
C ASP A 359 10.16 -10.39 -21.18
N GLY A 360 10.21 -10.18 -19.86
CA GLY A 360 10.63 -8.91 -19.27
C GLY A 360 11.78 -9.08 -18.29
N TYR A 361 12.44 -7.96 -18.01
CA TYR A 361 13.45 -7.87 -16.97
C TYR A 361 13.38 -6.51 -16.24
N ARG A 362 13.87 -6.50 -15.02
CA ARG A 362 14.13 -5.29 -14.23
C ARG A 362 15.46 -5.46 -13.51
N ALA A 363 16.33 -4.48 -13.56
CA ALA A 363 17.60 -4.48 -12.86
C ALA A 363 17.96 -3.07 -12.40
N GLY A 364 18.49 -2.94 -11.19
CA GLY A 364 18.84 -1.63 -10.67
C GLY A 364 19.42 -1.66 -9.28
N VAL A 365 19.54 -0.48 -8.71
CA VAL A 365 20.08 -0.24 -7.38
C VAL A 365 19.07 0.53 -6.55
N GLY A 366 19.10 0.32 -5.25
CA GLY A 366 18.25 1.05 -4.33
C GLY A 366 18.87 1.15 -2.95
N ALA A 367 18.15 1.76 -2.04
CA ALA A 367 18.52 1.81 -0.64
C ALA A 367 17.28 1.89 0.25
N LEU A 368 17.32 1.19 1.37
CA LEU A 368 16.49 1.48 2.53
C LEU A 368 17.26 2.48 3.38
N PHE A 369 16.63 3.57 3.77
CA PHE A 369 17.31 4.60 4.53
C PHE A 369 16.48 5.13 5.70
N ARG A 370 17.21 5.46 6.77
CA ARG A 370 16.75 6.23 7.91
C ARG A 370 17.79 7.33 8.16
N LEU A 371 17.57 8.49 7.53
CA LEU A 371 18.51 9.59 7.57
C LEU A 371 18.55 10.25 8.95
N THR A 372 17.38 10.30 9.60
CA THR A 372 17.20 10.77 10.98
C THR A 372 16.14 9.92 11.67
N SER A 373 15.83 10.18 12.96
CA SER A 373 14.68 9.59 13.64
C SER A 373 13.35 9.89 12.92
N ASP A 374 13.29 10.98 12.17
CA ASP A 374 12.07 11.53 11.60
C ASP A 374 11.96 11.33 10.09
N ILE A 375 13.05 10.92 9.42
CA ILE A 375 13.09 10.71 7.96
C ILE A 375 13.51 9.28 7.67
N SER A 376 12.61 8.51 7.07
CA SER A 376 12.87 7.15 6.61
C SER A 376 12.22 6.91 5.25
N GLY A 377 12.67 5.88 4.55
CA GLY A 377 12.11 5.53 3.26
C GLY A 377 12.92 4.47 2.53
N GLN A 378 12.48 4.24 1.31
CA GLN A 378 13.20 3.44 0.33
C GLN A 378 13.20 4.16 -1.02
N ALA A 379 14.21 3.87 -1.82
CA ALA A 379 14.28 4.30 -3.20
C ALA A 379 14.95 3.23 -4.03
N PHE A 380 14.45 3.04 -5.24
CA PHE A 380 15.03 2.18 -6.27
C PHE A 380 15.06 2.95 -7.58
N ILE A 381 16.12 2.79 -8.34
CA ILE A 381 16.25 3.24 -9.71
C ILE A 381 16.96 2.17 -10.54
N GLY A 382 16.47 1.93 -11.75
CA GLY A 382 17.03 0.92 -12.63
C GLY A 382 16.53 1.03 -14.05
N ILE A 383 16.63 -0.07 -14.76
CA ILE A 383 16.10 -0.26 -16.11
C ILE A 383 15.11 -1.40 -16.06
N THR A 384 13.99 -1.25 -16.77
CA THR A 384 13.06 -2.32 -17.06
C THR A 384 12.83 -2.41 -18.55
N GLY A 385 12.73 -3.62 -19.07
CA GLY A 385 12.46 -3.86 -20.48
C GLY A 385 11.55 -5.06 -20.66
N ARG A 386 10.85 -5.10 -21.80
CA ARG A 386 9.95 -6.17 -22.20
C ARG A 386 9.99 -6.39 -23.69
N ASP A 387 10.19 -7.64 -24.08
CA ASP A 387 10.17 -8.13 -25.45
C ASP A 387 8.89 -8.95 -25.68
N TYR A 388 8.20 -8.68 -26.79
CA TYR A 388 6.95 -9.34 -27.16
C TYR A 388 7.16 -10.38 -28.25
N ARG A 389 6.39 -11.45 -28.23
CA ARG A 389 6.47 -12.49 -29.28
C ARG A 389 5.88 -12.04 -30.60
N ASP A 390 4.96 -11.08 -30.59
CA ASP A 390 4.41 -10.53 -31.83
C ASP A 390 5.46 -9.65 -32.51
N PRO A 391 5.86 -9.94 -33.77
CA PRO A 391 6.89 -9.16 -34.48
C PRO A 391 6.44 -7.73 -34.83
N ARG A 392 5.13 -7.42 -34.74
CA ARG A 392 4.59 -6.07 -34.95
C ARG A 392 4.83 -5.18 -33.73
N PHE A 393 5.05 -5.77 -32.55
CA PHE A 393 5.37 -5.05 -31.34
C PHE A 393 6.90 -4.87 -31.21
N LYS A 394 7.31 -3.64 -30.97
CA LYS A 394 8.70 -3.33 -30.66
C LYS A 394 8.96 -3.56 -29.18
N PRO A 395 10.19 -3.95 -28.80
CA PRO A 395 10.58 -3.98 -27.41
C PRO A 395 10.33 -2.63 -26.73
N VAL A 396 9.86 -2.67 -25.49
CA VAL A 396 9.68 -1.48 -24.64
C VAL A 396 10.78 -1.49 -23.59
N THR A 397 11.57 -0.43 -23.50
CA THR A 397 12.60 -0.27 -22.46
C THR A 397 12.51 1.13 -21.87
N THR A 398 12.51 1.21 -20.55
CA THR A 398 12.40 2.48 -19.84
C THR A 398 13.17 2.45 -18.52
N ILE A 399 13.31 3.60 -17.88
CA ILE A 399 13.77 3.69 -16.50
C ILE A 399 12.69 3.07 -15.60
N ALA A 400 13.09 2.21 -14.68
CA ALA A 400 12.28 1.77 -13.55
C ALA A 400 12.61 2.66 -12.36
N ALA A 401 11.60 3.13 -11.65
CA ALA A 401 11.76 3.88 -10.41
C ALA A 401 10.66 3.48 -9.44
N ASP A 402 11.01 3.27 -8.20
CA ASP A 402 10.09 3.02 -7.09
C ASP A 402 10.64 3.71 -5.85
N GLY A 403 9.79 4.29 -5.05
CA GLY A 403 10.25 4.89 -3.81
C GLY A 403 9.15 5.49 -2.97
N ASN A 404 9.43 5.50 -1.69
CA ASN A 404 8.65 6.25 -0.73
C ASN A 404 9.58 6.95 0.27
N LEU A 405 9.15 8.10 0.75
CA LEU A 405 9.80 8.85 1.81
C LEU A 405 8.74 9.24 2.83
N ARG A 406 8.98 8.92 4.07
CA ARG A 406 8.19 9.38 5.19
C ARG A 406 9.00 10.37 6.02
N TRP A 407 8.42 11.52 6.28
CA TRP A 407 9.00 12.57 7.11
C TRP A 407 8.02 12.99 8.20
N GLN A 408 8.43 12.80 9.46
CA GLN A 408 7.73 13.36 10.62
C GLN A 408 8.16 14.82 10.78
N ALA A 409 7.53 15.72 10.00
CA ALA A 409 7.96 17.12 9.89
C ALA A 409 7.81 17.89 11.21
N LEU A 410 6.76 17.60 11.97
CA LEU A 410 6.47 18.18 13.28
C LEU A 410 5.79 17.12 14.16
N ALA A 411 5.69 17.38 15.46
CA ALA A 411 4.86 16.56 16.34
C ALA A 411 3.40 16.52 15.82
N GLY A 412 2.90 15.31 15.52
CA GLY A 412 1.56 15.12 14.96
C GLY A 412 1.43 15.39 13.45
N THR A 413 2.52 15.75 12.73
CA THR A 413 2.49 15.99 11.28
C THR A 413 3.39 14.99 10.57
N ALA A 414 2.84 14.14 9.72
CA ALA A 414 3.59 13.24 8.86
C ALA A 414 3.38 13.62 7.38
N LEU A 415 4.47 13.63 6.61
CA LEU A 415 4.48 13.74 5.16
C LEU A 415 4.95 12.41 4.58
N VAL A 416 4.19 11.85 3.66
CA VAL A 416 4.59 10.68 2.86
C VAL A 416 4.66 11.11 1.41
N LEU A 417 5.78 10.88 0.75
CA LEU A 417 5.95 11.06 -0.70
C LEU A 417 6.15 9.69 -1.33
N PHE A 418 5.68 9.51 -2.55
CA PHE A 418 5.87 8.28 -3.29
C PHE A 418 6.05 8.53 -4.79
N VAL A 419 6.73 7.61 -5.43
CA VAL A 419 6.92 7.54 -6.88
C VAL A 419 6.93 6.08 -7.31
N ASP A 420 6.30 5.79 -8.45
CA ASP A 420 6.45 4.53 -9.17
C ASP A 420 6.55 4.79 -10.67
N ARG A 421 7.36 3.97 -11.38
CA ARG A 421 7.44 3.95 -12.83
C ARG A 421 7.71 2.53 -13.32
N SER A 422 6.76 2.01 -14.11
CA SER A 422 6.69 0.62 -14.55
C SER A 422 6.20 0.49 -16.01
N ILE A 423 6.29 -0.73 -16.56
CA ILE A 423 5.68 -1.12 -17.84
C ILE A 423 4.45 -1.96 -17.54
N GLU A 424 3.28 -1.45 -17.93
CA GLU A 424 1.99 -2.08 -17.68
C GLU A 424 1.38 -2.64 -18.96
N GLU A 425 0.57 -3.69 -18.81
CA GLU A 425 -0.19 -4.32 -19.89
C GLU A 425 -1.32 -3.40 -20.37
N THR A 426 -1.76 -3.57 -21.61
CA THR A 426 -2.95 -2.93 -22.14
C THR A 426 -3.68 -3.83 -23.12
N THR A 427 -4.99 -3.68 -23.21
CA THR A 427 -5.84 -4.30 -24.25
C THR A 427 -5.95 -3.43 -25.50
N LEU A 428 -5.38 -2.23 -25.48
CA LEU A 428 -5.47 -1.30 -26.62
C LEU A 428 -4.84 -1.90 -27.88
N ALA A 429 -5.64 -1.97 -28.94
CA ALA A 429 -5.19 -2.51 -30.23
C ALA A 429 -3.95 -1.76 -30.75
N GLY A 430 -2.93 -2.50 -31.18
CA GLY A 430 -1.69 -1.93 -31.72
C GLY A 430 -0.72 -1.38 -30.69
N SER A 431 -1.08 -1.35 -29.39
CA SER A 431 -0.17 -1.01 -28.31
C SER A 431 0.31 -2.27 -27.59
N PRO A 432 1.62 -2.49 -27.42
CA PRO A 432 2.12 -3.62 -26.64
C PRO A 432 1.95 -3.42 -25.13
N ALA A 433 2.02 -2.17 -24.67
CA ALA A 433 2.03 -1.78 -23.28
C ALA A 433 1.90 -0.27 -23.14
N TYR A 434 1.76 0.19 -21.89
CA TYR A 434 2.02 1.60 -21.58
C TYR A 434 3.06 1.73 -20.47
N VAL A 435 3.81 2.84 -20.52
CA VAL A 435 4.72 3.22 -19.45
C VAL A 435 3.93 4.07 -18.46
N TYR A 436 3.71 3.52 -17.30
CA TYR A 436 3.02 4.18 -16.21
C TYR A 436 4.01 4.92 -15.32
N THR A 437 3.67 6.12 -14.91
CA THR A 437 4.46 6.91 -13.95
C THR A 437 3.50 7.59 -13.01
N VAL A 438 3.63 7.37 -11.72
CA VAL A 438 2.88 8.08 -10.70
C VAL A 438 3.81 8.74 -9.70
N VAL A 439 3.47 9.96 -9.30
CA VAL A 439 4.11 10.69 -8.21
C VAL A 439 3.02 11.25 -7.31
N GLY A 440 3.25 11.25 -6.02
CA GLY A 440 2.25 11.79 -5.11
C GLY A 440 2.79 12.03 -3.72
N GLY A 441 1.90 12.58 -2.89
CA GLY A 441 2.20 12.82 -1.50
C GLY A 441 0.93 12.88 -0.65
N ARG A 442 1.10 12.56 0.62
CA ARG A 442 0.06 12.63 1.64
C ARG A 442 0.60 13.35 2.87
N VAL A 443 -0.14 14.33 3.34
CA VAL A 443 0.10 14.97 4.64
C VAL A 443 -0.95 14.46 5.60
N GLU A 444 -0.53 14.01 6.76
CA GLU A 444 -1.39 13.65 7.88
C GLU A 444 -1.09 14.57 9.04
N GLN A 445 -2.13 15.14 9.62
CA GLN A 445 -2.04 16.07 10.76
C GLN A 445 -2.96 15.63 11.88
N GLN A 446 -2.40 15.38 13.05
CA GLN A 446 -3.18 15.24 14.28
C GLN A 446 -3.67 16.63 14.69
N LEU A 447 -4.94 16.91 14.44
CA LEU A 447 -5.58 18.21 14.75
C LEU A 447 -5.94 18.30 16.23
N LEU A 448 -6.43 17.20 16.82
CA LEU A 448 -6.74 17.00 18.23
C LEU A 448 -6.33 15.59 18.63
N PRO A 449 -6.24 15.25 19.92
CA PRO A 449 -5.89 13.90 20.35
C PRO A 449 -6.75 12.78 19.74
N SER A 450 -8.00 13.08 19.37
CA SER A 450 -8.93 12.12 18.74
C SER A 450 -9.29 12.48 17.30
N LEU A 451 -8.68 13.50 16.71
CA LEU A 451 -9.03 13.98 15.37
C LEU A 451 -7.76 14.08 14.51
N THR A 452 -7.74 13.34 13.42
CA THR A 452 -6.67 13.37 12.42
C THR A 452 -7.25 13.86 11.09
N GLY A 453 -6.60 14.84 10.46
CA GLY A 453 -6.90 15.28 9.11
C GLY A 453 -5.84 14.79 8.13
N PHE A 454 -6.19 14.64 6.87
CA PHE A 454 -5.24 14.33 5.81
C PHE A 454 -5.56 15.06 4.51
N LEU A 455 -4.51 15.27 3.71
CA LEU A 455 -4.57 15.72 2.33
C LEU A 455 -3.66 14.80 1.51
N ARG A 456 -4.18 14.21 0.43
CA ARG A 456 -3.42 13.43 -0.55
C ARG A 456 -3.53 14.10 -1.91
N LEU A 457 -2.42 14.14 -2.63
CA LEU A 457 -2.34 14.57 -4.02
C LEU A 457 -1.53 13.54 -4.79
N ALA A 458 -2.02 13.11 -5.95
CA ALA A 458 -1.29 12.23 -6.85
C ALA A 458 -1.47 12.70 -8.31
N PHE A 459 -0.44 12.44 -9.10
CA PHE A 459 -0.47 12.66 -10.53
C PHE A 459 0.10 11.43 -11.22
N ALA A 460 -0.65 10.87 -12.18
CA ALA A 460 -0.24 9.73 -12.97
C ALA A 460 -0.18 10.10 -14.46
N HIS A 461 0.79 9.51 -15.15
CA HIS A 461 0.97 9.62 -16.60
C HIS A 461 1.13 8.22 -17.20
N SER A 462 0.26 7.88 -18.15
CA SER A 462 0.31 6.64 -18.93
C SER A 462 0.67 6.98 -20.38
N ASP A 463 1.81 6.48 -20.85
CA ASP A 463 2.29 6.68 -22.23
C ASP A 463 2.17 5.35 -23.01
N PHE A 464 1.13 5.25 -23.85
CA PHE A 464 0.83 4.03 -24.61
C PHE A 464 1.81 3.88 -25.76
N GLN A 465 2.51 2.75 -25.78
CA GLN A 465 3.60 2.53 -26.72
C GLN A 465 3.08 2.19 -28.12
N GLN A 466 3.75 2.71 -29.16
CA GLN A 466 3.45 2.52 -30.58
C GLN A 466 2.13 3.12 -31.07
N VAL A 467 1.36 3.76 -30.22
CA VAL A 467 0.15 4.51 -30.57
C VAL A 467 0.23 5.94 -30.04
N SER A 468 -0.66 6.83 -30.48
CA SER A 468 -0.60 8.23 -30.09
C SER A 468 -1.35 8.57 -28.79
N ARG A 469 -1.85 7.57 -28.05
CA ARG A 469 -2.58 7.77 -26.80
C ARG A 469 -1.61 8.02 -25.64
N TRP A 470 -1.94 8.98 -24.82
CA TRP A 470 -1.38 9.22 -23.51
C TRP A 470 -2.50 9.68 -22.57
N ASP A 471 -2.44 9.31 -21.30
CA ASP A 471 -3.42 9.70 -20.30
C ASP A 471 -2.69 10.38 -19.13
N ASN A 472 -3.20 11.53 -18.69
CA ASN A 472 -2.80 12.21 -17.48
C ASN A 472 -3.95 12.16 -16.47
N GLU A 473 -3.69 11.69 -15.28
CA GLU A 473 -4.68 11.63 -14.21
C GLU A 473 -4.20 12.39 -12.98
N ALA A 474 -5.06 13.22 -12.44
CA ALA A 474 -4.85 13.93 -11.20
C ALA A 474 -5.88 13.46 -10.17
N ASP A 475 -5.43 13.07 -9.00
CA ASP A 475 -6.25 12.65 -7.87
C ASP A 475 -5.96 13.54 -6.66
N MET A 476 -7.01 14.05 -6.02
CA MET A 476 -6.92 14.81 -4.79
C MET A 476 -7.91 14.25 -3.78
N SER A 477 -7.46 13.93 -2.58
CA SER A 477 -8.31 13.51 -1.49
C SER A 477 -8.03 14.34 -0.24
N VAL A 478 -9.09 14.75 0.45
CA VAL A 478 -9.00 15.44 1.73
C VAL A 478 -10.04 14.86 2.69
N GLY A 479 -9.66 14.67 3.94
CA GLY A 479 -10.59 14.08 4.89
C GLY A 479 -10.17 14.26 6.34
N VAL A 480 -11.07 13.85 7.22
CA VAL A 480 -10.85 13.83 8.67
C VAL A 480 -11.37 12.54 9.25
N ARG A 481 -10.69 12.03 10.29
CA ARG A 481 -11.10 10.89 11.08
C ARG A 481 -11.18 11.27 12.55
N TYR A 482 -12.31 10.98 13.16
CA TYR A 482 -12.54 11.15 14.58
C TYR A 482 -12.62 9.79 15.27
N TYR A 483 -11.71 9.53 16.19
CA TYR A 483 -11.64 8.31 16.97
C TYR A 483 -12.55 8.43 18.19
N ILE A 484 -13.68 7.70 18.17
CA ILE A 484 -14.64 7.61 19.29
C ILE A 484 -13.99 6.83 20.44
N THR A 485 -13.33 5.73 20.08
CA THR A 485 -12.48 4.92 20.96
C THR A 485 -11.16 4.66 20.25
N ASN A 486 -10.23 3.98 20.89
CA ASN A 486 -9.00 3.50 20.22
C ASN A 486 -9.24 2.43 19.14
N LEU A 487 -10.45 1.85 19.10
CA LEU A 487 -10.82 0.78 18.16
C LEU A 487 -11.86 1.25 17.13
N THR A 488 -12.60 2.32 17.42
CA THR A 488 -13.73 2.77 16.59
C THR A 488 -13.54 4.21 16.16
N TYR A 489 -13.71 4.46 14.88
CA TYR A 489 -13.64 5.80 14.32
C TYR A 489 -14.80 6.09 13.36
N VAL A 490 -15.04 7.36 13.13
CA VAL A 490 -15.86 7.89 12.04
C VAL A 490 -15.03 8.79 11.16
N GLY A 491 -15.25 8.78 9.86
CA GLY A 491 -14.52 9.57 8.88
C GLY A 491 -15.44 10.25 7.87
N VAL A 492 -14.97 11.39 7.38
CA VAL A 492 -15.56 12.07 6.23
C VAL A 492 -14.42 12.45 5.29
N ASP A 493 -14.54 12.03 4.05
CA ASP A 493 -13.52 12.22 3.02
C ASP A 493 -14.17 12.79 1.75
N TYR A 494 -13.45 13.63 1.04
CA TYR A 494 -13.80 14.08 -0.30
C TYR A 494 -12.66 13.75 -1.24
N ARG A 495 -13.00 13.24 -2.43
CA ARG A 495 -12.07 12.91 -3.50
C ARG A 495 -12.48 13.56 -4.79
N TYR A 496 -11.51 14.08 -5.51
CA TYR A 496 -11.65 14.57 -6.87
C TYR A 496 -10.65 13.84 -7.77
N THR A 497 -11.12 13.25 -8.86
CA THR A 497 -10.29 12.60 -9.88
C THR A 497 -10.58 13.24 -11.23
N GLN A 498 -9.52 13.50 -12.01
CA GLN A 498 -9.64 14.02 -13.37
C GLN A 498 -8.65 13.31 -14.29
N ARG A 499 -9.14 12.79 -15.42
CA ARG A 499 -8.32 12.30 -16.52
C ARG A 499 -8.41 13.24 -17.72
N ILE A 500 -7.25 13.55 -18.30
CA ILE A 500 -7.08 14.23 -19.59
C ILE A 500 -6.22 13.33 -20.46
N SER A 501 -6.72 12.96 -21.63
CA SER A 501 -6.11 12.01 -22.55
C SER A 501 -5.86 12.63 -23.93
N GLY A 502 -4.88 12.08 -24.65
CA GLY A 502 -4.73 12.29 -26.09
C GLY A 502 -5.95 11.80 -26.88
N ASP A 503 -6.64 10.78 -26.38
CA ASP A 503 -7.97 10.38 -26.81
C ASP A 503 -9.03 11.04 -25.93
N SER A 504 -9.63 12.09 -26.42
CA SER A 504 -10.59 12.88 -25.63
C SER A 504 -11.89 12.12 -25.25
N THR A 505 -12.15 10.96 -25.81
CA THR A 505 -13.35 10.14 -25.49
C THR A 505 -13.27 9.55 -24.09
N VAL A 506 -12.05 9.28 -23.59
CA VAL A 506 -11.81 8.71 -22.25
C VAL A 506 -11.51 9.78 -21.18
N ASN A 507 -11.71 11.07 -21.50
CA ASN A 507 -11.60 12.13 -20.51
C ASN A 507 -12.75 12.07 -19.53
N PHE A 508 -12.48 12.32 -18.27
CA PHE A 508 -13.54 12.46 -17.26
C PHE A 508 -13.11 13.35 -16.10
N SER A 509 -14.09 13.77 -15.29
CA SER A 509 -13.89 14.26 -13.93
C SER A 509 -14.93 13.59 -13.03
N ARG A 510 -14.54 13.29 -11.79
CA ARG A 510 -15.38 12.60 -10.80
C ARG A 510 -15.20 13.23 -9.44
N ASN A 511 -16.30 13.45 -8.74
CA ASN A 511 -16.34 13.92 -7.36
C ASN A 511 -17.00 12.85 -6.50
N GLU A 512 -16.35 12.49 -5.41
CA GLU A 512 -16.82 11.49 -4.47
C GLU A 512 -16.79 12.06 -3.05
N ALA A 513 -17.85 11.84 -2.29
CA ALA A 513 -17.95 12.28 -0.90
C ALA A 513 -18.28 11.08 -0.01
N PHE A 514 -17.39 10.74 0.89
CA PHE A 514 -17.43 9.52 1.71
C PHE A 514 -17.82 9.83 3.16
N PHE A 515 -18.61 8.94 3.73
CA PHE A 515 -18.79 8.79 5.18
C PHE A 515 -18.46 7.34 5.55
N VAL A 516 -17.60 7.15 6.53
CA VAL A 516 -17.12 5.83 6.94
C VAL A 516 -17.16 5.68 8.46
N VAL A 517 -17.49 4.48 8.91
CA VAL A 517 -17.37 4.02 10.29
C VAL A 517 -16.54 2.75 10.28
N GLY A 518 -15.49 2.70 11.07
CA GLY A 518 -14.64 1.53 11.17
C GLY A 518 -14.42 1.13 12.63
N SER A 519 -14.29 -0.17 12.86
CA SER A 519 -13.94 -0.74 14.16
C SER A 519 -13.06 -1.98 13.97
N GLY A 520 -11.93 -2.04 14.71
CA GLY A 520 -11.02 -3.17 14.74
C GLY A 520 -10.71 -3.59 16.20
N PHE A 521 -10.41 -4.87 16.44
CA PHE A 521 -10.17 -5.43 17.79
C PHE A 521 -8.74 -5.92 17.96
#